data_cde6b9d249b1f53af525fd6c7cf55459
#
_entry.id   cde6b9d249b1f53af525fd6c7cf55459
#
_cell.length_a   1.000
_cell.length_b   1.000
_cell.length_c   1.000
_cell.angle_alpha   90.00
_cell.angle_beta   90.00
_cell.angle_gamma   90.00
#
_symmetry.space_group_name_H-M   'P 1'
#
loop_
_entity.id
_entity.type
_entity.pdbx_description
1 polymer ?
#
loop_
_entity_poly.entity_id
_entity_poly.type
_entity_poly.pdbx_seq_one_letter_code
_entity_poly.pdbx_strand_id
1 'polypeptide(L)'
;MKQTHFFLGANSAEGFYGLYDQLLDARLYDLIILKGTPGCGKSTFMRRAAAALEERGLETVYIHCSGDPDSLDGVIAPAIRTAIVDGTAPHVLEPRYALAHERYVDLSQCCDSAAAKEVANGLTALTDAYRASYREAYHVLRALGSVDAERRALACAHFDEEKLLRRAAGIAARELKGRGETRGRAADVFLGGLTCQGKVCRFDSVDALCPRVYELCDSYGLAAPVLRRLRDAALEAGEDVLACRDPLRPAEIAHLLIPARGLAFVTTGEGVRYEGKPYRRLRVDAMAEEKLTRAEKAHLRFIRRVRRALEEEAVASLKRAKRGHDALEALYRPCVDFDAVDALCDAEIARIGAYPV
;
A
#
# COMPACT_ATOMS: atom_id res chain seq x y z
N MET A 1 18.11 11.72 -6.28
CA MET A 1 16.66 11.76 -6.57
C MET A 1 15.95 10.97 -5.49
N LYS A 2 14.74 11.37 -5.10
CA LYS A 2 13.97 10.64 -4.10
C LYS A 2 13.15 9.56 -4.82
N GLN A 3 13.40 8.31 -4.45
CA GLN A 3 12.53 7.19 -4.76
C GLN A 3 11.69 6.91 -3.50
N THR A 4 10.40 6.74 -3.66
CA THR A 4 9.51 6.39 -2.56
C THR A 4 8.68 5.16 -2.92
N HIS A 5 8.34 4.37 -1.94
CA HIS A 5 7.75 3.05 -2.10
C HIS A 5 6.50 2.93 -1.24
N PHE A 6 5.36 2.64 -1.88
CA PHE A 6 4.06 2.46 -1.23
C PHE A 6 3.32 1.28 -1.85
N PHE A 7 2.14 0.99 -1.31
CA PHE A 7 1.18 0.08 -1.89
C PHE A 7 -0.15 0.83 -2.07
N LEU A 8 -0.89 0.50 -3.13
CA LEU A 8 -2.28 0.91 -3.31
C LEU A 8 -3.27 -0.25 -3.14
N GLY A 9 -2.76 -1.45 -2.96
CA GLY A 9 -3.52 -2.63 -2.61
C GLY A 9 -3.11 -3.18 -1.24
N ALA A 10 -4.04 -3.81 -0.52
CA ALA A 10 -3.76 -4.52 0.72
C ALA A 10 -4.55 -5.82 0.82
N ASN A 11 -3.92 -6.84 1.40
CA ASN A 11 -4.61 -8.04 1.87
C ASN A 11 -5.22 -7.75 3.24
N SER A 12 -6.54 -7.55 3.31
CA SER A 12 -7.25 -7.11 4.50
C SER A 12 -8.20 -8.17 5.07
N ALA A 13 -8.79 -7.89 6.23
CA ALA A 13 -9.85 -8.72 6.81
C ALA A 13 -11.13 -8.72 5.95
N GLU A 14 -11.30 -7.73 5.08
CA GLU A 14 -12.45 -7.59 4.16
C GLU A 14 -12.16 -8.23 2.78
N GLY A 15 -10.97 -8.76 2.57
CA GLY A 15 -10.49 -9.26 1.29
C GLY A 15 -9.40 -8.34 0.70
N PHE A 16 -9.26 -8.35 -0.62
CA PHE A 16 -8.41 -7.38 -1.29
C PHE A 16 -9.04 -5.98 -1.20
N TYR A 17 -8.28 -5.03 -0.68
CA TYR A 17 -8.71 -3.63 -0.59
C TYR A 17 -7.84 -2.77 -1.48
N GLY A 18 -8.44 -2.09 -2.48
CA GLY A 18 -7.74 -1.28 -3.47
C GLY A 18 -8.00 0.22 -3.28
N LEU A 19 -6.94 1.02 -3.47
CA LEU A 19 -6.97 2.49 -3.47
C LEU A 19 -6.67 3.05 -4.87
N TYR A 20 -6.73 2.22 -5.90
CA TYR A 20 -6.33 2.59 -7.27
C TYR A 20 -7.26 3.61 -7.91
N ASP A 21 -8.53 3.68 -7.51
CA ASP A 21 -9.53 4.61 -8.07
C ASP A 21 -9.14 6.09 -7.92
N GLN A 22 -8.30 6.42 -6.95
CA GLN A 22 -7.77 7.79 -6.79
C GLN A 22 -6.88 8.22 -7.95
N LEU A 23 -6.28 7.28 -8.70
CA LEU A 23 -5.47 7.56 -9.88
C LEU A 23 -6.32 8.02 -11.08
N LEU A 24 -7.63 7.77 -11.03
CA LEU A 24 -8.59 8.24 -12.04
C LEU A 24 -9.01 9.71 -11.85
N ASP A 25 -8.36 10.46 -10.97
CA ASP A 25 -8.56 11.91 -10.88
C ASP A 25 -7.75 12.63 -11.97
N ALA A 26 -8.40 12.96 -13.07
CA ALA A 26 -7.82 13.63 -14.22
C ALA A 26 -7.14 14.99 -13.90
N ARG A 27 -7.43 15.57 -12.72
CA ARG A 27 -6.75 16.78 -12.24
C ARG A 27 -5.35 16.45 -11.70
N LEU A 28 -5.13 15.19 -11.32
CA LEU A 28 -3.90 14.73 -10.68
C LEU A 28 -2.99 13.99 -11.66
N TYR A 29 -3.58 13.16 -12.56
CA TYR A 29 -2.80 12.23 -13.37
C TYR A 29 -3.29 12.12 -14.81
N ASP A 30 -2.33 11.99 -15.76
CA ASP A 30 -2.48 11.30 -17.04
C ASP A 30 -2.13 9.82 -16.80
N LEU A 31 -3.12 8.93 -16.93
CA LEU A 31 -3.02 7.56 -16.47
C LEU A 31 -2.83 6.57 -17.64
N ILE A 32 -1.77 5.78 -17.57
CA ILE A 32 -1.50 4.67 -18.49
C ILE A 32 -1.86 3.38 -17.78
N ILE A 33 -2.87 2.68 -18.29
CA ILE A 33 -3.39 1.44 -17.73
C ILE A 33 -2.84 0.27 -18.56
N LEU A 34 -1.94 -0.52 -17.96
CA LEU A 34 -1.41 -1.72 -18.61
C LEU A 34 -2.41 -2.86 -18.47
N LYS A 35 -2.70 -3.51 -19.59
CA LYS A 35 -3.46 -4.75 -19.68
C LYS A 35 -2.56 -5.86 -20.21
N GLY A 36 -2.84 -7.10 -19.85
CA GLY A 36 -2.08 -8.25 -20.33
C GLY A 36 -2.12 -9.43 -19.39
N THR A 37 -1.61 -10.57 -19.89
CA THR A 37 -1.56 -11.82 -19.14
C THR A 37 -0.58 -11.77 -17.95
N PRO A 38 -0.67 -12.68 -16.99
CA PRO A 38 0.43 -12.91 -16.06
C PRO A 38 1.74 -13.20 -16.81
N GLY A 39 2.86 -12.64 -16.33
CA GLY A 39 4.17 -12.85 -16.93
C GLY A 39 4.46 -12.13 -18.25
N CYS A 40 3.55 -11.30 -18.80
CA CYS A 40 3.77 -10.55 -20.03
C CYS A 40 4.68 -9.32 -19.90
N GLY A 41 5.33 -9.11 -18.75
CA GLY A 41 6.32 -8.05 -18.57
C GLY A 41 5.81 -6.73 -17.99
N LYS A 42 4.55 -6.61 -17.48
CA LYS A 42 4.00 -5.35 -16.92
C LYS A 42 4.91 -4.70 -15.87
N SER A 43 5.39 -5.47 -14.88
CA SER A 43 6.28 -4.94 -13.83
C SER A 43 7.63 -4.48 -14.40
N THR A 44 8.20 -5.19 -15.39
CA THR A 44 9.43 -4.80 -16.10
C THR A 44 9.21 -3.51 -16.89
N PHE A 45 8.09 -3.40 -17.60
CA PHE A 45 7.69 -2.17 -18.28
C PHE A 45 7.68 -0.96 -17.35
N MET A 46 7.02 -1.09 -16.20
CA MET A 46 6.96 -0.03 -15.19
C MET A 46 8.34 0.34 -14.62
N ARG A 47 9.22 -0.65 -14.39
CA ARG A 47 10.60 -0.39 -13.94
C ARG A 47 11.41 0.36 -14.98
N ARG A 48 11.30 -0.01 -16.26
CA ARG A 48 12.00 0.69 -17.36
C ARG A 48 11.51 2.12 -17.51
N ALA A 49 10.19 2.33 -17.44
CA ALA A 49 9.61 3.68 -17.48
C ALA A 49 10.08 4.53 -16.29
N ALA A 50 10.10 3.97 -15.07
CA ALA A 50 10.62 4.66 -13.89
C ALA A 50 12.09 5.05 -14.07
N ALA A 51 12.96 4.13 -14.52
CA ALA A 51 14.37 4.40 -14.75
C ALA A 51 14.58 5.54 -15.75
N ALA A 52 13.85 5.54 -16.87
CA ALA A 52 13.92 6.59 -17.86
C ALA A 52 13.46 7.96 -17.34
N LEU A 53 12.46 8.00 -16.46
CA LEU A 53 12.01 9.23 -15.79
C LEU A 53 13.05 9.72 -14.77
N GLU A 54 13.68 8.81 -14.05
CA GLU A 54 14.75 9.13 -13.09
C GLU A 54 16.02 9.67 -13.79
N GLU A 55 16.37 9.13 -14.96
CA GLU A 55 17.45 9.68 -15.80
C GLU A 55 17.19 11.13 -16.21
N ARG A 56 15.92 11.54 -16.33
CA ARG A 56 15.53 12.93 -16.55
C ARG A 56 15.56 13.81 -15.28
N GLY A 57 15.92 13.24 -14.14
CA GLY A 57 15.95 13.96 -12.86
C GLY A 57 14.60 14.03 -12.15
N LEU A 58 13.60 13.23 -12.55
CA LEU A 58 12.27 13.22 -11.93
C LEU A 58 12.23 12.31 -10.71
N GLU A 59 11.48 12.72 -9.70
CA GLU A 59 11.15 11.86 -8.55
C GLU A 59 10.08 10.84 -8.96
N THR A 60 10.22 9.60 -8.51
CA THR A 60 9.31 8.50 -8.79
C THR A 60 8.74 7.88 -7.53
N VAL A 61 7.47 7.50 -7.59
CA VAL A 61 6.78 6.75 -6.55
C VAL A 61 6.49 5.35 -7.08
N TYR A 62 7.08 4.35 -6.45
CA TYR A 62 6.89 2.94 -6.78
C TYR A 62 5.71 2.37 -5.99
N ILE A 63 4.75 1.81 -6.68
CA ILE A 63 3.59 1.13 -6.10
C ILE A 63 3.84 -0.37 -6.19
N HIS A 64 4.08 -0.99 -5.05
CA HIS A 64 4.35 -2.42 -4.95
C HIS A 64 3.09 -3.26 -4.93
N CYS A 65 3.19 -4.48 -5.46
CA CYS A 65 2.12 -5.46 -5.39
C CYS A 65 1.98 -6.00 -3.95
N SER A 66 0.77 -6.03 -3.43
CA SER A 66 0.49 -6.57 -2.09
C SER A 66 0.60 -8.09 -2.02
N GLY A 67 0.50 -8.77 -3.15
CA GLY A 67 0.72 -10.21 -3.26
C GLY A 67 2.20 -10.57 -3.32
N ASP A 68 2.98 -9.80 -4.07
CA ASP A 68 4.42 -9.96 -4.29
C ASP A 68 5.14 -8.62 -4.22
N PRO A 69 5.71 -8.24 -3.06
CA PRO A 69 6.35 -6.94 -2.87
C PRO A 69 7.57 -6.67 -3.78
N ASP A 70 8.10 -7.70 -4.45
CA ASP A 70 9.19 -7.54 -5.42
C ASP A 70 8.66 -7.15 -6.80
N SER A 71 7.36 -7.28 -7.05
CA SER A 71 6.67 -6.83 -8.25
C SER A 71 6.09 -5.43 -8.08
N LEU A 72 5.79 -4.77 -9.21
CA LEU A 72 5.15 -3.46 -9.23
C LEU A 72 3.72 -3.57 -9.78
N ASP A 73 2.82 -2.87 -9.14
CA ASP A 73 1.46 -2.60 -9.60
C ASP A 73 1.32 -1.17 -10.18
N GLY A 74 2.32 -0.30 -9.96
CA GLY A 74 2.32 1.04 -10.54
C GLY A 74 3.61 1.81 -10.33
N VAL A 75 3.75 2.88 -11.11
CA VAL A 75 4.76 3.92 -10.98
C VAL A 75 4.10 5.27 -11.22
N ILE A 76 4.41 6.25 -10.36
CA ILE A 76 3.88 7.60 -10.47
C ILE A 76 5.05 8.58 -10.57
N ALA A 77 4.96 9.52 -11.51
CA ALA A 77 5.87 10.67 -11.65
C ALA A 77 5.08 11.96 -11.37
N PRO A 78 5.08 12.45 -10.12
CA PRO A 78 4.23 13.57 -9.72
C PRO A 78 4.54 14.88 -10.48
N ALA A 79 5.80 15.14 -10.79
CA ALA A 79 6.22 16.38 -11.46
C ALA A 79 5.60 16.55 -12.86
N ILE A 80 5.41 15.47 -13.59
CA ILE A 80 4.76 15.46 -14.91
C ILE A 80 3.31 14.94 -14.84
N ARG A 81 2.79 14.72 -13.63
CA ARG A 81 1.41 14.29 -13.38
C ARG A 81 1.04 13.02 -14.17
N THR A 82 1.94 12.05 -14.23
CA THR A 82 1.75 10.80 -14.98
C THR A 82 1.82 9.61 -14.05
N ALA A 83 0.95 8.63 -14.26
CA ALA A 83 0.98 7.36 -13.59
C ALA A 83 0.85 6.22 -14.60
N ILE A 84 1.59 5.14 -14.35
CA ILE A 84 1.49 3.87 -15.10
C ILE A 84 1.05 2.82 -14.09
N VAL A 85 0.00 2.07 -14.37
CA VAL A 85 -0.56 1.12 -13.42
C VAL A 85 -0.95 -0.19 -14.11
N ASP A 86 -0.78 -1.31 -13.40
CA ASP A 86 -1.38 -2.58 -13.79
C ASP A 86 -2.90 -2.50 -13.58
N GLY A 87 -3.67 -2.59 -14.63
CA GLY A 87 -5.15 -2.56 -14.61
C GLY A 87 -5.78 -3.95 -14.69
N THR A 88 -5.05 -5.02 -14.32
CA THR A 88 -5.58 -6.38 -14.30
C THR A 88 -6.14 -6.76 -12.91
N ALA A 89 -6.92 -7.84 -12.82
CA ALA A 89 -7.47 -8.30 -11.55
C ALA A 89 -6.34 -8.59 -10.53
N PRO A 90 -6.52 -8.22 -9.23
CA PRO A 90 -7.75 -7.78 -8.58
C PRO A 90 -8.02 -6.26 -8.66
N HIS A 91 -7.10 -5.44 -9.16
CA HIS A 91 -7.19 -3.98 -9.22
C HIS A 91 -7.62 -3.48 -10.61
N VAL A 92 -8.71 -4.01 -11.12
CA VAL A 92 -9.26 -3.62 -12.43
C VAL A 92 -9.58 -2.14 -12.46
N LEU A 93 -8.96 -1.41 -13.41
CA LEU A 93 -9.24 -0.01 -13.68
C LEU A 93 -9.82 0.14 -15.09
N GLU A 94 -10.85 0.99 -15.17
CA GLU A 94 -11.49 1.37 -16.42
C GLU A 94 -11.40 2.90 -16.61
N PRO A 95 -11.02 3.38 -17.81
CA PRO A 95 -10.95 4.80 -18.09
C PRO A 95 -12.29 5.50 -17.89
N ARG A 96 -12.26 6.69 -17.31
CA ARG A 96 -13.42 7.59 -17.21
C ARG A 96 -13.47 8.56 -18.39
N TYR A 97 -12.31 9.04 -18.82
CA TYR A 97 -12.14 9.99 -19.93
C TYR A 97 -11.14 9.43 -20.93
N ALA A 98 -11.51 8.29 -21.51
CA ALA A 98 -10.65 7.52 -22.41
C ALA A 98 -10.00 8.38 -23.50
N LEU A 99 -8.70 8.21 -23.69
CA LEU A 99 -7.80 8.96 -24.58
C LEU A 99 -7.58 10.43 -24.23
N ALA A 100 -8.41 11.02 -23.36
CA ALA A 100 -8.21 12.39 -22.91
C ALA A 100 -7.28 12.45 -21.67
N HIS A 101 -7.48 11.55 -20.72
CA HIS A 101 -6.71 11.48 -19.48
C HIS A 101 -6.25 10.07 -19.14
N GLU A 102 -6.97 9.05 -19.57
CA GLU A 102 -6.60 7.67 -19.36
C GLU A 102 -6.53 6.92 -20.68
N ARG A 103 -5.58 5.99 -20.78
CA ARG A 103 -5.46 5.13 -21.94
C ARG A 103 -4.95 3.74 -21.57
N TYR A 104 -5.33 2.78 -22.37
CA TYR A 104 -4.79 1.44 -22.30
C TYR A 104 -3.49 1.30 -23.08
N VAL A 105 -2.58 0.50 -22.53
CA VAL A 105 -1.51 -0.18 -23.26
C VAL A 105 -1.75 -1.68 -23.07
N ASP A 106 -2.22 -2.33 -24.11
CA ASP A 106 -2.58 -3.74 -24.08
C ASP A 106 -1.41 -4.61 -24.53
N LEU A 107 -0.70 -5.21 -23.59
CA LEU A 107 0.41 -6.12 -23.85
C LEU A 107 -0.09 -7.51 -24.29
N SER A 108 -1.39 -7.81 -24.21
CA SER A 108 -1.92 -9.09 -24.67
C SER A 108 -1.86 -9.24 -26.19
N GLN A 109 -1.77 -8.12 -26.94
CA GLN A 109 -1.54 -8.13 -28.38
C GLN A 109 -0.16 -8.71 -28.77
N CYS A 110 0.79 -8.75 -27.82
CA CYS A 110 2.11 -9.36 -27.99
C CYS A 110 2.11 -10.85 -27.61
N CYS A 111 0.93 -11.45 -27.38
CA CYS A 111 0.83 -12.85 -26.98
C CYS A 111 0.26 -13.71 -28.13
N ASP A 112 0.87 -14.86 -28.38
CA ASP A 112 0.34 -15.87 -29.28
C ASP A 112 -0.86 -16.58 -28.66
N SER A 113 -2.04 -16.25 -29.16
CA SER A 113 -3.29 -16.82 -28.68
C SER A 113 -3.47 -18.31 -29.05
N ALA A 114 -2.81 -18.78 -30.14
CA ALA A 114 -2.86 -20.18 -30.52
C ALA A 114 -2.02 -21.01 -29.58
N ALA A 115 -0.78 -20.59 -29.28
CA ALA A 115 0.07 -21.24 -28.28
C ALA A 115 -0.58 -21.24 -26.87
N ALA A 116 -1.23 -20.15 -26.48
CA ALA A 116 -1.95 -20.10 -25.21
C ALA A 116 -3.13 -21.11 -25.14
N LYS A 117 -3.81 -21.34 -26.26
CA LYS A 117 -4.89 -22.35 -26.34
C LYS A 117 -4.38 -23.78 -26.19
N GLU A 118 -3.18 -24.10 -26.66
CA GLU A 118 -2.58 -25.42 -26.49
C GLU A 118 -2.37 -25.78 -25.01
N VAL A 119 -2.09 -24.80 -24.16
CA VAL A 119 -1.86 -24.97 -22.72
C VAL A 119 -3.07 -24.57 -21.84
N ALA A 120 -4.24 -24.34 -22.44
CA ALA A 120 -5.42 -23.76 -21.78
C ALA A 120 -5.86 -24.54 -20.53
N ASN A 121 -5.81 -25.87 -20.54
CA ASN A 121 -6.18 -26.68 -19.37
C ASN A 121 -5.24 -26.43 -18.19
N GLY A 122 -3.93 -26.29 -18.44
CA GLY A 122 -2.94 -25.94 -17.42
C GLY A 122 -3.16 -24.52 -16.88
N LEU A 123 -3.42 -23.56 -17.75
CA LEU A 123 -3.72 -22.18 -17.38
C LEU A 123 -4.96 -22.11 -16.47
N THR A 124 -6.03 -22.81 -16.83
CA THR A 124 -7.26 -22.87 -16.05
C THR A 124 -7.01 -23.48 -14.67
N ALA A 125 -6.36 -24.64 -14.60
CA ALA A 125 -6.08 -25.35 -13.36
C ALA A 125 -5.21 -24.51 -12.40
N LEU A 126 -4.14 -23.89 -12.91
CA LEU A 126 -3.26 -23.02 -12.11
C LEU A 126 -3.99 -21.75 -11.64
N THR A 127 -4.82 -21.15 -12.52
CA THR A 127 -5.63 -19.96 -12.18
C THR A 127 -6.58 -20.28 -11.02
N ASP A 128 -7.27 -21.40 -11.07
CA ASP A 128 -8.22 -21.81 -10.02
C ASP A 128 -7.50 -22.15 -8.71
N ALA A 129 -6.33 -22.77 -8.79
CA ALA A 129 -5.52 -23.12 -7.63
C ALA A 129 -4.98 -21.89 -6.90
N TYR A 130 -4.40 -20.89 -7.62
CA TYR A 130 -3.89 -19.70 -6.94
C TYR A 130 -5.03 -18.83 -6.37
N ARG A 131 -6.18 -18.74 -7.07
CA ARG A 131 -7.38 -18.06 -6.55
C ARG A 131 -7.91 -18.74 -5.29
N ALA A 132 -7.87 -20.08 -5.23
CA ALA A 132 -8.23 -20.82 -4.01
C ALA A 132 -7.32 -20.45 -2.84
N SER A 133 -6.00 -20.36 -3.05
CA SER A 133 -5.04 -19.95 -2.03
C SER A 133 -5.28 -18.53 -1.51
N TYR A 134 -5.68 -17.58 -2.38
CA TYR A 134 -6.11 -16.25 -1.93
C TYR A 134 -7.39 -16.28 -1.10
N ARG A 135 -8.39 -17.11 -1.49
CA ARG A 135 -9.62 -17.28 -0.68
C ARG A 135 -9.29 -17.81 0.72
N GLU A 136 -8.38 -18.77 0.83
CA GLU A 136 -7.89 -19.27 2.13
C GLU A 136 -7.23 -18.16 2.94
N ALA A 137 -6.31 -17.39 2.33
CA ALA A 137 -5.66 -16.26 2.99
C ALA A 137 -6.69 -15.26 3.55
N TYR A 138 -7.71 -14.91 2.76
CA TYR A 138 -8.75 -13.97 3.20
C TYR A 138 -9.65 -14.54 4.30
N HIS A 139 -9.89 -15.87 4.36
CA HIS A 139 -10.58 -16.50 5.49
C HIS A 139 -9.77 -16.35 6.78
N VAL A 140 -8.47 -16.61 6.71
CA VAL A 140 -7.56 -16.46 7.86
C VAL A 140 -7.44 -14.99 8.28
N LEU A 141 -7.33 -14.05 7.33
CA LEU A 141 -7.26 -12.61 7.61
C LEU A 141 -8.55 -12.09 8.27
N ARG A 142 -9.72 -12.63 7.90
CA ARG A 142 -10.99 -12.31 8.56
C ARG A 142 -10.99 -12.76 10.02
N ALA A 143 -10.52 -13.98 10.28
CA ALA A 143 -10.37 -14.48 11.65
C ALA A 143 -9.36 -13.62 12.44
N LEU A 144 -8.24 -13.25 11.82
CA LEU A 144 -7.26 -12.34 12.40
C LEU A 144 -7.88 -10.98 12.75
N GLY A 145 -8.69 -10.41 11.86
CA GLY A 145 -9.42 -9.16 12.10
C GLY A 145 -10.36 -9.25 13.32
N SER A 146 -11.06 -10.37 13.48
CA SER A 146 -11.94 -10.60 14.64
C SER A 146 -11.16 -10.69 15.95
N VAL A 147 -10.06 -11.41 15.97
CA VAL A 147 -9.16 -11.53 17.13
C VAL A 147 -8.49 -10.19 17.46
N ASP A 148 -8.14 -9.40 16.44
CA ASP A 148 -7.58 -8.06 16.62
C ASP A 148 -8.61 -7.08 17.20
N ALA A 149 -9.88 -7.18 16.78
CA ALA A 149 -10.97 -6.38 17.31
C ALA A 149 -11.21 -6.67 18.82
N GLU A 150 -11.17 -7.94 19.25
CA GLU A 150 -11.26 -8.31 20.66
C GLU A 150 -10.08 -7.74 21.48
N ARG A 151 -8.86 -7.88 20.98
CA ARG A 151 -7.65 -7.30 21.59
C ARG A 151 -7.80 -5.80 21.83
N ARG A 152 -8.28 -5.09 20.81
CA ARG A 152 -8.51 -3.66 20.83
C ARG A 152 -9.60 -3.27 21.81
N ALA A 153 -10.73 -3.97 21.81
CA ALA A 153 -11.83 -3.72 22.73
C ALA A 153 -11.39 -3.84 24.19
N LEU A 154 -10.59 -4.86 24.51
CA LEU A 154 -10.04 -5.06 25.84
C LEU A 154 -9.11 -3.92 26.26
N ALA A 155 -8.25 -3.44 25.38
CA ALA A 155 -7.37 -2.31 25.66
C ALA A 155 -8.14 -0.99 25.75
N CYS A 156 -9.14 -0.77 24.87
CA CYS A 156 -10.00 0.42 24.88
C CYS A 156 -10.76 0.62 26.19
N ALA A 157 -11.18 -0.45 26.86
CA ALA A 157 -11.92 -0.37 28.12
C ALA A 157 -11.15 0.37 29.24
N HIS A 158 -9.83 0.42 29.13
CA HIS A 158 -8.93 1.06 30.11
C HIS A 158 -8.22 2.30 29.56
N PHE A 159 -8.49 2.67 28.29
CA PHE A 159 -7.75 3.69 27.56
C PHE A 159 -8.29 5.10 27.85
N ASP A 160 -7.38 6.04 28.09
CA ASP A 160 -7.70 7.47 28.27
C ASP A 160 -7.55 8.18 26.90
N GLU A 161 -8.58 8.06 26.07
CA GLU A 161 -8.62 8.68 24.75
C GLU A 161 -8.52 10.21 24.83
N GLU A 162 -9.17 10.85 25.81
CA GLU A 162 -9.11 12.31 25.97
C GLU A 162 -7.69 12.80 26.23
N LYS A 163 -6.94 12.09 27.09
CA LYS A 163 -5.54 12.41 27.34
C LYS A 163 -4.71 12.33 26.07
N LEU A 164 -4.96 11.32 25.24
CA LEU A 164 -4.27 11.14 23.97
C LEU A 164 -4.66 12.25 22.97
N LEU A 165 -5.94 12.60 22.86
CA LEU A 165 -6.42 13.67 22.00
C LEU A 165 -5.91 15.06 22.44
N ARG A 166 -5.80 15.32 23.75
CA ARG A 166 -5.16 16.55 24.26
C ARG A 166 -3.68 16.63 23.85
N ARG A 167 -2.95 15.50 23.88
CA ARG A 167 -1.56 15.45 23.37
C ARG A 167 -1.49 15.72 21.87
N ALA A 168 -2.41 15.14 21.09
CA ALA A 168 -2.49 15.39 19.66
C ALA A 168 -2.75 16.88 19.36
N ALA A 169 -3.66 17.52 20.10
CA ALA A 169 -3.93 18.95 19.96
C ALA A 169 -2.68 19.81 20.25
N GLY A 170 -1.92 19.47 21.30
CA GLY A 170 -0.66 20.16 21.62
C GLY A 170 0.43 19.94 20.56
N ILE A 171 0.46 18.76 19.92
CA ILE A 171 1.36 18.51 18.78
C ILE A 171 0.92 19.32 17.59
N ALA A 172 -0.36 19.31 17.21
CA ALA A 172 -0.90 20.08 16.11
C ALA A 172 -0.60 21.59 16.27
N ALA A 173 -0.87 22.13 17.46
CA ALA A 173 -0.61 23.56 17.76
C ALA A 173 0.88 23.95 17.64
N ARG A 174 1.80 23.02 17.84
CA ARG A 174 3.24 23.25 17.71
C ARG A 174 3.75 23.08 16.29
N GLU A 175 3.35 21.98 15.63
CA GLU A 175 3.93 21.54 14.36
C GLU A 175 3.18 22.06 13.13
N LEU A 176 1.86 22.32 13.27
CA LEU A 176 0.94 22.64 12.17
C LEU A 176 0.39 24.06 12.34
N LYS A 177 1.28 25.01 12.67
CA LYS A 177 0.88 26.41 12.84
C LYS A 177 0.51 27.04 11.49
N GLY A 178 -0.49 27.90 11.55
CA GLY A 178 -1.01 28.65 10.41
C GLY A 178 -2.34 28.08 9.92
N ARG A 179 -3.00 28.86 9.11
CA ARG A 179 -4.19 28.45 8.36
C ARG A 179 -3.89 28.73 6.89
N GLY A 180 -3.97 27.68 6.07
CA GLY A 180 -3.81 27.83 4.63
C GLY A 180 -4.99 28.62 4.03
N GLU A 181 -4.74 29.32 2.94
CA GLU A 181 -5.80 29.98 2.14
C GLU A 181 -6.75 28.94 1.54
N THR A 182 -6.20 27.81 1.18
CA THR A 182 -6.96 26.64 0.68
C THR A 182 -6.69 25.44 1.56
N ARG A 183 -7.69 24.56 1.70
CA ARG A 183 -7.53 23.30 2.40
C ARG A 183 -6.60 22.37 1.59
N GLY A 184 -5.64 21.74 2.26
CA GLY A 184 -4.77 20.73 1.67
C GLY A 184 -5.55 19.48 1.24
N ARG A 185 -4.91 18.59 0.49
CA ARG A 185 -5.46 17.34 -0.03
C ARG A 185 -4.88 16.14 0.71
N ALA A 186 -5.67 15.09 0.86
CA ALA A 186 -5.19 13.80 1.34
C ALA A 186 -5.13 12.80 0.19
N ALA A 187 -3.98 12.15 0.03
CA ALA A 187 -3.85 10.95 -0.77
C ALA A 187 -3.78 9.75 0.17
N ASP A 188 -4.55 8.72 -0.13
CA ASP A 188 -4.57 7.48 0.65
C ASP A 188 -3.59 6.47 0.04
N VAL A 189 -2.75 5.87 0.87
CA VAL A 189 -1.80 4.83 0.49
C VAL A 189 -1.70 3.79 1.60
N PHE A 190 -1.02 2.67 1.34
CA PHE A 190 -0.53 1.78 2.39
C PHE A 190 0.99 1.89 2.45
N LEU A 191 1.53 2.07 3.66
CA LEU A 191 2.98 2.06 3.88
C LEU A 191 3.54 0.63 3.92
N GLY A 192 2.68 -0.33 4.13
CA GLY A 192 3.02 -1.74 4.20
C GLY A 192 1.79 -2.62 4.23
N GLY A 193 2.01 -3.93 4.45
CA GLY A 193 0.93 -4.91 4.53
C GLY A 193 1.41 -6.30 4.91
N LEU A 194 0.47 -7.24 4.99
CA LEU A 194 0.77 -8.66 5.09
C LEU A 194 0.85 -9.25 3.68
N THR A 195 2.01 -9.78 3.33
CA THR A 195 2.37 -10.23 1.99
C THR A 195 2.87 -11.66 2.00
N CYS A 196 3.23 -12.21 0.84
CA CYS A 196 3.89 -13.52 0.78
C CYS A 196 5.25 -13.55 1.51
N GLN A 197 5.87 -12.40 1.74
CA GLN A 197 7.14 -12.27 2.48
C GLN A 197 6.94 -12.03 4.00
N GLY A 198 5.68 -11.96 4.46
CA GLY A 198 5.33 -11.57 5.82
C GLY A 198 4.87 -10.14 5.92
N LYS A 199 5.04 -9.53 7.11
CA LYS A 199 4.78 -8.09 7.28
C LYS A 199 5.89 -7.28 6.63
N VAL A 200 5.51 -6.44 5.69
CA VAL A 200 6.41 -5.48 5.03
C VAL A 200 5.95 -4.07 5.40
N CYS A 201 6.91 -3.17 5.69
CA CYS A 201 6.64 -1.75 5.91
C CYS A 201 7.78 -0.92 5.30
N ARG A 202 7.43 0.04 4.45
CA ARG A 202 8.36 0.88 3.69
C ARG A 202 8.73 2.15 4.47
N PHE A 203 9.37 1.98 5.62
CA PHE A 203 9.83 3.14 6.42
C PHE A 203 10.95 3.93 5.75
N ASP A 204 11.67 3.34 4.79
CA ASP A 204 12.58 4.04 3.89
C ASP A 204 11.93 5.23 3.19
N SER A 205 10.67 5.09 2.76
CA SER A 205 9.88 6.20 2.18
C SER A 205 9.55 7.29 3.19
N VAL A 206 9.33 6.91 4.46
CA VAL A 206 9.14 7.89 5.54
C VAL A 206 10.41 8.70 5.74
N ASP A 207 11.57 8.06 5.82
CA ASP A 207 12.86 8.73 6.01
C ASP A 207 13.21 9.63 4.83
N ALA A 208 12.89 9.21 3.60
CA ALA A 208 13.09 10.01 2.40
C ALA A 208 12.24 11.29 2.38
N LEU A 209 10.98 11.22 2.86
CA LEU A 209 10.03 12.33 2.79
C LEU A 209 10.03 13.21 4.05
N CYS A 210 10.24 12.62 5.23
CA CYS A 210 9.95 13.25 6.51
C CYS A 210 11.07 13.01 7.53
N PRO A 211 12.07 13.89 7.64
CA PRO A 211 13.20 13.70 8.58
C PRO A 211 12.80 13.81 10.06
N ARG A 212 11.60 14.33 10.38
CA ARG A 212 11.09 14.44 11.76
C ARG A 212 9.96 13.46 11.99
N VAL A 213 10.28 12.33 12.60
CA VAL A 213 9.34 11.24 12.83
C VAL A 213 8.86 11.21 14.28
N TYR A 214 7.55 11.29 14.49
CA TYR A 214 6.88 10.95 15.73
C TYR A 214 6.51 9.47 15.71
N GLU A 215 7.10 8.70 16.61
CA GLU A 215 6.78 7.29 16.77
C GLU A 215 5.67 7.11 17.81
N LEU A 216 4.56 6.51 17.41
CA LEU A 216 3.45 6.12 18.29
C LEU A 216 3.57 4.63 18.58
N CYS A 217 4.01 4.27 19.81
CA CYS A 217 4.07 2.88 20.25
C CYS A 217 2.64 2.41 20.54
N ASP A 218 2.05 1.72 19.59
CA ASP A 218 0.63 1.35 19.57
C ASP A 218 0.44 -0.09 19.08
N SER A 219 0.56 -1.04 19.98
CA SER A 219 0.34 -2.46 19.71
C SER A 219 -1.14 -2.82 19.62
N TYR A 220 -2.04 -1.95 20.06
CA TYR A 220 -3.48 -2.21 20.16
C TYR A 220 -4.33 -1.53 19.09
N GLY A 221 -3.74 -0.67 18.26
CA GLY A 221 -4.45 0.07 17.21
C GLY A 221 -5.29 1.22 17.76
N LEU A 222 -4.85 1.86 18.85
CA LEU A 222 -5.56 2.94 19.57
C LEU A 222 -5.19 4.33 19.04
N ALA A 223 -4.18 4.47 18.18
CA ALA A 223 -3.69 5.75 17.68
C ALA A 223 -4.53 6.35 16.55
N ALA A 224 -5.42 5.59 15.93
CA ALA A 224 -6.20 6.06 14.77
C ALA A 224 -6.97 7.38 15.00
N PRO A 225 -7.61 7.66 16.16
CA PRO A 225 -8.26 8.95 16.44
C PRO A 225 -7.27 10.12 16.44
N VAL A 226 -6.06 9.91 16.94
CA VAL A 226 -4.99 10.92 16.94
C VAL A 226 -4.54 11.24 15.53
N LEU A 227 -4.29 10.20 14.73
CA LEU A 227 -3.86 10.37 13.34
C LEU A 227 -4.91 11.08 12.50
N ARG A 228 -6.21 10.78 12.72
CA ARG A 228 -7.30 11.54 12.08
C ARG A 228 -7.28 13.01 12.48
N ARG A 229 -7.15 13.32 13.77
CA ARG A 229 -7.09 14.71 14.24
C ARG A 229 -5.88 15.47 13.69
N LEU A 230 -4.72 14.82 13.62
CA LEU A 230 -3.50 15.42 13.06
C LEU A 230 -3.62 15.61 11.55
N ARG A 231 -4.22 14.66 10.82
CA ARG A 231 -4.55 14.80 9.40
C ARG A 231 -5.44 16.02 9.16
N ASP A 232 -6.53 16.12 9.91
CA ASP A 232 -7.50 17.20 9.72
C ASP A 232 -6.87 18.57 10.01
N ALA A 233 -6.04 18.65 11.06
CA ALA A 233 -5.29 19.86 11.38
C ALA A 233 -4.27 20.22 10.28
N ALA A 234 -3.60 19.24 9.66
CA ALA A 234 -2.68 19.48 8.55
C ALA A 234 -3.42 20.01 7.31
N LEU A 235 -4.56 19.38 6.97
CA LEU A 235 -5.40 19.80 5.86
C LEU A 235 -5.95 21.24 6.06
N GLU A 236 -6.36 21.59 7.28
CA GLU A 236 -6.79 22.96 7.64
C GLU A 236 -5.65 23.96 7.57
N ALA A 237 -4.42 23.54 7.85
CA ALA A 237 -3.22 24.34 7.67
C ALA A 237 -2.79 24.48 6.19
N GLY A 238 -3.51 23.88 5.24
CA GLY A 238 -3.22 23.93 3.80
C GLY A 238 -2.17 22.91 3.35
N GLU A 239 -1.80 21.94 4.19
CA GLU A 239 -0.78 20.97 3.87
C GLU A 239 -1.39 19.74 3.18
N ASP A 240 -0.78 19.30 2.08
CA ASP A 240 -1.08 18.01 1.47
C ASP A 240 -0.49 16.88 2.33
N VAL A 241 -1.22 15.78 2.47
CA VAL A 241 -0.84 14.66 3.32
C VAL A 241 -0.93 13.32 2.61
N LEU A 242 -0.06 12.38 3.00
CA LEU A 242 -0.22 10.95 2.70
C LEU A 242 -0.81 10.28 3.94
N ALA A 243 -2.08 9.86 3.85
CA ALA A 243 -2.76 9.12 4.89
C ALA A 243 -2.54 7.62 4.65
N CYS A 244 -1.59 7.02 5.38
CA CYS A 244 -1.29 5.61 5.24
C CYS A 244 -2.32 4.79 6.01
N ARG A 245 -3.15 4.04 5.27
CA ARG A 245 -4.23 3.22 5.82
C ARG A 245 -3.67 1.99 6.55
N ASP A 246 -4.43 1.50 7.54
CA ASP A 246 -4.13 0.23 8.21
C ASP A 246 -4.46 -0.93 7.24
N PRO A 247 -3.49 -1.80 6.89
CA PRO A 247 -3.75 -2.85 5.91
C PRO A 247 -4.82 -3.87 6.33
N LEU A 248 -4.95 -4.13 7.64
CA LEU A 248 -5.96 -5.05 8.16
C LEU A 248 -7.34 -4.38 8.29
N ARG A 249 -7.36 -3.07 8.55
CA ARG A 249 -8.56 -2.25 8.78
C ARG A 249 -8.50 -0.98 7.90
N PRO A 250 -8.71 -1.07 6.59
CA PRO A 250 -8.45 0.04 5.67
C PRO A 250 -9.27 1.33 5.90
N ALA A 251 -10.34 1.25 6.68
CA ALA A 251 -11.09 2.43 7.12
C ALA A 251 -10.29 3.32 8.11
N GLU A 252 -9.22 2.81 8.72
CA GLU A 252 -8.40 3.52 9.70
C GLU A 252 -7.07 3.98 9.12
N ILE A 253 -6.50 5.04 9.71
CA ILE A 253 -5.16 5.52 9.39
C ILE A 253 -4.19 4.89 10.37
N ALA A 254 -3.11 4.27 9.85
CA ALA A 254 -2.01 3.71 10.63
C ALA A 254 -0.81 4.67 10.71
N HIS A 255 -0.51 5.41 9.63
CA HIS A 255 0.57 6.38 9.61
C HIS A 255 0.12 7.64 8.87
N LEU A 256 0.76 8.77 9.14
CA LEU A 256 0.47 10.04 8.50
C LEU A 256 1.79 10.74 8.13
N LEU A 257 1.97 11.10 6.86
CA LEU A 257 3.11 11.84 6.38
C LEU A 257 2.65 13.21 5.89
N ILE A 258 3.41 14.25 6.22
CA ILE A 258 3.22 15.65 5.82
C ILE A 258 4.53 16.12 5.18
N PRO A 259 4.79 15.76 3.91
CA PRO A 259 6.10 15.96 3.28
C PRO A 259 6.54 17.43 3.26
N ALA A 260 5.64 18.37 2.98
CA ALA A 260 5.95 19.80 2.95
C ALA A 260 6.45 20.35 4.31
N ARG A 261 6.10 19.67 5.42
CA ARG A 261 6.61 19.98 6.77
C ARG A 261 7.80 19.12 7.17
N GLY A 262 8.17 18.13 6.36
CA GLY A 262 9.17 17.12 6.72
C GLY A 262 8.79 16.35 7.97
N LEU A 263 7.51 16.08 8.17
CA LEU A 263 6.93 15.56 9.41
C LEU A 263 6.15 14.28 9.16
N ALA A 264 6.43 13.24 9.95
CA ALA A 264 5.66 12.00 9.92
C ALA A 264 5.22 11.56 11.32
N PHE A 265 4.10 10.86 11.35
CA PHE A 265 3.57 10.14 12.51
C PHE A 265 3.43 8.68 12.12
N VAL A 266 4.24 7.82 12.72
CA VAL A 266 4.25 6.38 12.42
C VAL A 266 3.83 5.57 13.63
N THR A 267 2.96 4.59 13.45
CA THR A 267 2.67 3.62 14.50
C THR A 267 3.63 2.45 14.42
N THR A 268 4.09 2.02 15.58
CA THR A 268 4.92 0.83 15.76
C THR A 268 4.28 -0.06 16.83
N GLY A 269 4.52 -1.37 16.73
CA GLY A 269 3.92 -2.34 17.63
C GLY A 269 4.35 -3.76 17.28
N GLU A 270 3.53 -4.76 17.56
CA GLU A 270 3.86 -6.16 17.32
C GLU A 270 4.20 -6.43 15.84
N GLY A 271 5.49 -6.75 15.58
CA GLY A 271 5.97 -7.12 14.26
C GLY A 271 6.20 -5.95 13.29
N VAL A 272 6.01 -4.69 13.74
CA VAL A 272 6.33 -3.49 12.98
C VAL A 272 7.24 -2.60 13.82
N ARG A 273 8.47 -2.36 13.35
CA ARG A 273 9.45 -1.53 14.03
C ARG A 273 9.95 -0.44 13.10
N TYR A 274 10.14 0.74 13.64
CA TYR A 274 10.82 1.82 12.96
C TYR A 274 12.30 1.77 13.37
N GLU A 275 13.18 1.50 12.42
CA GLU A 275 14.62 1.34 12.68
C GLU A 275 15.36 2.69 12.75
N GLY A 276 14.73 3.77 12.27
CA GLY A 276 15.28 5.12 12.33
C GLY A 276 15.28 5.70 13.75
N LYS A 277 15.88 6.88 13.90
CA LYS A 277 15.87 7.61 15.18
C LYS A 277 14.64 8.54 15.23
N PRO A 278 13.61 8.23 16.04
CA PRO A 278 12.44 9.10 16.13
C PRO A 278 12.79 10.45 16.78
N TYR A 279 12.20 11.52 16.24
CA TYR A 279 12.27 12.86 16.84
C TYR A 279 11.61 12.86 18.22
N ARG A 280 10.44 12.20 18.34
CA ARG A 280 9.74 11.99 19.61
C ARG A 280 9.02 10.64 19.61
N ARG A 281 8.86 10.08 20.80
CA ARG A 281 8.14 8.83 21.00
C ARG A 281 6.91 9.06 21.90
N LEU A 282 5.75 8.54 21.48
CA LEU A 282 4.50 8.57 22.21
C LEU A 282 4.13 7.13 22.61
N ARG A 283 4.13 6.84 23.91
CA ARG A 283 3.77 5.52 24.43
C ARG A 283 2.25 5.41 24.54
N VAL A 284 1.59 5.01 23.46
CA VAL A 284 0.13 4.83 23.42
C VAL A 284 -0.28 3.63 24.26
N ASP A 285 0.44 2.51 24.12
CA ASP A 285 0.19 1.28 24.90
C ASP A 285 0.17 1.50 26.41
N ALA A 286 1.09 2.29 26.95
CA ALA A 286 1.18 2.55 28.38
C ALA A 286 -0.09 3.21 28.94
N MET A 287 -0.85 3.94 28.13
CA MET A 287 -2.09 4.60 28.56
C MET A 287 -3.24 3.61 28.82
N ALA A 288 -3.16 2.41 28.22
CA ALA A 288 -4.11 1.32 28.48
C ALA A 288 -3.55 0.31 29.50
N GLU A 289 -2.27 -0.10 29.32
CA GLU A 289 -1.65 -1.19 30.08
C GLU A 289 -1.53 -0.95 31.58
N GLU A 290 -1.39 0.31 32.01
CA GLU A 290 -1.28 0.67 33.43
C GLU A 290 -2.50 0.25 34.25
N LYS A 291 -3.68 0.19 33.65
CA LYS A 291 -4.96 -0.10 34.31
C LYS A 291 -5.44 -1.55 34.12
N LEU A 292 -4.76 -2.36 33.29
CA LEU A 292 -5.14 -3.75 33.03
C LEU A 292 -4.94 -4.63 34.26
N THR A 293 -5.94 -5.44 34.56
CA THR A 293 -5.88 -6.46 35.62
C THR A 293 -4.94 -7.61 35.23
N ARG A 294 -4.60 -8.47 36.21
CA ARG A 294 -3.78 -9.67 35.97
C ARG A 294 -4.47 -10.65 34.99
N ALA A 295 -5.79 -10.79 35.09
CA ALA A 295 -6.59 -11.67 34.22
C ALA A 295 -6.61 -11.15 32.79
N GLU A 296 -6.84 -9.85 32.58
CA GLU A 296 -6.82 -9.21 31.25
C GLU A 296 -5.45 -9.29 30.60
N LYS A 297 -4.37 -9.07 31.36
CA LYS A 297 -2.99 -9.26 30.85
C LYS A 297 -2.72 -10.72 30.45
N ALA A 298 -3.31 -11.71 31.17
CA ALA A 298 -3.20 -13.11 30.78
C ALA A 298 -3.99 -13.39 29.49
N HIS A 299 -5.19 -12.83 29.36
CA HIS A 299 -6.01 -12.96 28.16
C HIS A 299 -5.37 -12.29 26.94
N LEU A 300 -4.80 -11.10 27.08
CA LEU A 300 -4.03 -10.44 26.00
C LEU A 300 -2.83 -11.28 25.53
N ARG A 301 -2.14 -11.99 26.44
CA ARG A 301 -1.08 -12.93 26.05
C ARG A 301 -1.60 -14.12 25.24
N PHE A 302 -2.80 -14.60 25.56
CA PHE A 302 -3.47 -15.64 24.78
C PHE A 302 -3.83 -15.12 23.38
N ILE A 303 -4.53 -13.97 23.31
CA ILE A 303 -4.89 -13.31 22.05
C ILE A 303 -3.65 -13.09 21.15
N ARG A 304 -2.54 -12.63 21.72
CA ARG A 304 -1.28 -12.44 20.99
C ARG A 304 -0.76 -13.73 20.35
N ARG A 305 -0.86 -14.88 21.03
CA ARG A 305 -0.45 -16.17 20.46
C ARG A 305 -1.36 -16.61 19.32
N VAL A 306 -2.67 -16.47 19.49
CA VAL A 306 -3.65 -16.79 18.44
C VAL A 306 -3.44 -15.89 17.22
N ARG A 307 -3.27 -14.61 17.46
CA ARG A 307 -3.01 -13.62 16.42
C ARG A 307 -1.77 -13.96 15.60
N ARG A 308 -0.67 -14.33 16.28
CA ARG A 308 0.57 -14.73 15.62
C ARG A 308 0.38 -15.97 14.76
N ALA A 309 -0.31 -16.98 15.25
CA ALA A 309 -0.59 -18.20 14.49
C ALA A 309 -1.43 -17.91 13.23
N LEU A 310 -2.44 -17.04 13.34
CA LEU A 310 -3.24 -16.61 12.19
C LEU A 310 -2.40 -15.79 11.19
N GLU A 311 -1.52 -14.92 11.64
CA GLU A 311 -0.60 -14.17 10.76
C GLU A 311 0.34 -15.12 10.00
N GLU A 312 0.92 -16.11 10.68
CA GLU A 312 1.79 -17.13 10.08
C GLU A 312 1.04 -17.97 9.02
N GLU A 313 -0.21 -18.36 9.30
CA GLU A 313 -1.03 -19.11 8.32
C GLU A 313 -1.47 -18.23 7.13
N ALA A 314 -1.83 -16.97 7.36
CA ALA A 314 -2.14 -16.04 6.28
C ALA A 314 -0.93 -15.86 5.34
N VAL A 315 0.26 -15.69 5.89
CA VAL A 315 1.51 -15.61 5.11
C VAL A 315 1.77 -16.90 4.35
N ALA A 316 1.54 -18.08 4.97
CA ALA A 316 1.69 -19.36 4.31
C ALA A 316 0.73 -19.53 3.12
N SER A 317 -0.53 -19.09 3.27
CA SER A 317 -1.51 -19.08 2.19
C SER A 317 -1.14 -18.12 1.06
N LEU A 318 -0.66 -16.90 1.39
CA LEU A 318 -0.15 -15.94 0.40
C LEU A 318 1.09 -16.47 -0.34
N LYS A 319 1.99 -17.22 0.34
CA LYS A 319 3.12 -17.89 -0.30
C LYS A 319 2.66 -18.99 -1.26
N ARG A 320 1.61 -19.73 -0.93
CA ARG A 320 1.00 -20.71 -1.85
C ARG A 320 0.43 -20.00 -3.08
N ALA A 321 -0.29 -18.89 -2.88
CA ALA A 321 -0.82 -18.08 -3.97
C ALA A 321 0.28 -17.57 -4.89
N LYS A 322 1.38 -17.01 -4.33
CA LYS A 322 2.54 -16.53 -5.12
C LYS A 322 3.15 -17.65 -5.95
N ARG A 323 3.40 -18.83 -5.36
CA ARG A 323 3.94 -19.98 -6.11
C ARG A 323 3.01 -20.42 -7.26
N GLY A 324 1.70 -20.41 -7.02
CA GLY A 324 0.71 -20.70 -8.07
C GLY A 324 0.74 -19.65 -9.20
N HIS A 325 0.88 -18.39 -8.83
CA HIS A 325 1.02 -17.30 -9.80
C HIS A 325 2.32 -17.40 -10.62
N ASP A 326 3.46 -17.74 -9.97
CA ASP A 326 4.74 -17.93 -10.67
C ASP A 326 4.66 -19.10 -11.67
N ALA A 327 3.99 -20.20 -11.30
CA ALA A 327 3.76 -21.31 -12.21
C ALA A 327 2.86 -20.91 -13.39
N LEU A 328 1.87 -20.06 -13.14
CA LEU A 328 1.01 -19.51 -14.19
C LEU A 328 1.80 -18.59 -15.14
N GLU A 329 2.65 -17.71 -14.63
CA GLU A 329 3.55 -16.88 -15.43
C GLU A 329 4.49 -17.72 -16.29
N ALA A 330 5.10 -18.76 -15.70
CA ALA A 330 5.98 -19.68 -16.43
C ALA A 330 5.27 -20.38 -17.60
N LEU A 331 3.98 -20.66 -17.46
CA LEU A 331 3.18 -21.28 -18.51
C LEU A 331 2.78 -20.30 -19.63
N TYR A 332 2.55 -19.01 -19.28
CA TYR A 332 2.28 -17.96 -20.27
C TYR A 332 3.55 -17.50 -21.02
N ARG A 333 4.69 -17.52 -20.35
CA ARG A 333 5.94 -16.92 -20.88
C ARG A 333 6.34 -17.36 -22.29
N PRO A 334 6.22 -18.66 -22.69
CA PRO A 334 6.50 -19.07 -24.07
C PRO A 334 5.54 -18.50 -25.12
N CYS A 335 4.37 -18.02 -24.71
CA CYS A 335 3.38 -17.43 -25.58
C CYS A 335 3.62 -15.94 -25.84
N VAL A 336 4.59 -15.29 -25.16
CA VAL A 336 4.81 -13.84 -25.20
C VAL A 336 5.96 -13.50 -26.14
N ASP A 337 5.71 -12.59 -27.08
CA ASP A 337 6.74 -11.93 -27.88
C ASP A 337 7.29 -10.73 -27.08
N PHE A 338 8.41 -10.96 -26.40
CA PHE A 338 9.05 -9.92 -25.56
C PHE A 338 9.68 -8.80 -26.37
N ASP A 339 10.09 -9.05 -27.62
CA ASP A 339 10.62 -7.98 -28.50
C ASP A 339 9.51 -6.98 -28.86
N ALA A 340 8.30 -7.48 -29.12
CA ALA A 340 7.13 -6.63 -29.32
C ALA A 340 6.71 -5.87 -28.05
N VAL A 341 6.80 -6.50 -26.86
CA VAL A 341 6.56 -5.84 -25.57
C VAL A 341 7.58 -4.74 -25.34
N ASP A 342 8.86 -4.99 -25.64
CA ASP A 342 9.92 -4.01 -25.47
C ASP A 342 9.74 -2.82 -26.43
N ALA A 343 9.34 -3.04 -27.66
CA ALA A 343 9.04 -1.98 -28.62
C ALA A 343 7.87 -1.09 -28.16
N LEU A 344 6.81 -1.70 -27.61
CA LEU A 344 5.72 -0.93 -26.99
C LEU A 344 6.19 -0.11 -25.79
N CYS A 345 7.04 -0.69 -24.94
CA CYS A 345 7.61 -0.01 -23.80
C CYS A 345 8.42 1.21 -24.22
N ASP A 346 9.30 1.06 -25.23
CA ASP A 346 10.13 2.14 -25.75
C ASP A 346 9.30 3.28 -26.36
N ALA A 347 8.26 2.94 -27.12
CA ALA A 347 7.33 3.92 -27.67
C ALA A 347 6.62 4.73 -26.56
N GLU A 348 6.21 4.07 -25.48
CA GLU A 348 5.58 4.75 -24.36
C GLU A 348 6.55 5.62 -23.54
N ILE A 349 7.77 5.12 -23.30
CA ILE A 349 8.83 5.89 -22.65
C ILE A 349 9.15 7.15 -23.45
N ALA A 350 9.28 7.04 -24.79
CA ALA A 350 9.49 8.18 -25.65
C ALA A 350 8.34 9.20 -25.57
N ARG A 351 7.07 8.70 -25.51
CA ARG A 351 5.89 9.56 -25.41
C ARG A 351 5.85 10.32 -24.08
N ILE A 352 6.00 9.64 -22.95
CA ILE A 352 6.02 10.29 -21.63
C ILE A 352 7.27 11.15 -21.45
N GLY A 353 8.37 10.80 -22.12
CA GLY A 353 9.59 11.58 -22.19
C GLY A 353 9.41 12.96 -22.82
N ALA A 354 8.41 13.14 -23.66
CA ALA A 354 8.07 14.42 -24.28
C ALA A 354 7.17 15.33 -23.38
N TYR A 355 6.72 14.84 -22.22
CA TYR A 355 5.89 15.64 -21.33
C TYR A 355 6.70 16.77 -20.70
N PRO A 356 6.13 17.98 -20.59
CA PRO A 356 6.79 19.11 -19.93
C PRO A 356 6.94 18.82 -18.42
N VAL A 357 8.03 19.28 -17.86
CA VAL A 357 8.35 19.22 -16.43
C VAL A 357 7.84 20.46 -15.72
#